data_de6641f6509a50148424fc329c5b87f8
#
_entry.id   de6641f6509a50148424fc329c5b87f8
#
_cell.length_a   1.000
_cell.length_b   1.000
_cell.length_c   1.000
_cell.angle_alpha   90.00
_cell.angle_beta   90.00
_cell.angle_gamma   90.00
#
_symmetry.space_group_name_H-M   'P 1'
#
loop_
_entity.id
_entity.type
_entity.pdbx_description
1 polymer ?
#
loop_
_entity_poly.entity_id
_entity_poly.type
_entity_poly.pdbx_seq_one_letter_code
_entity_poly.pdbx_strand_id
1 'polypeptide(L)'
;MFVFVENAPRNNVYDLTRAELRHWLVQRGFNRIHAGRIWSYLYLELAESFEAMVDLPVRVRASLSASLRIGTLPIAIETDSSDGFTRKYLLTLQDHERIETVLMRYTGRVTACVSSQVGCAMGCVFCATGQMGYTRHLTAGEIVGQAVHVARALRTPFRVTDTTASMAELPPARLRNVVLMGMGEPLHNYDAVMQAIDILRDPNGLGLAAERITVSTVGVVPGILRLAAEKRALHLAVSLHAATQVERAQLVPAAKKWPLDELMAACRVYSEQTGRRIFYEWTLIEGKNDTVEHARAVGELLRGLPAQVNLIPLNPTAGYAGVATRTDAAKRFQKILSEEFALPSTVRQRRGIDIAAGCGQLAVAESA
;
A
#
# COMPACT_ATOMS: atom_id res chain seq x y z
N MET A 1 1.88 -5.68 -49.88
CA MET A 1 1.72 -4.53 -49.00
C MET A 1 1.16 -5.11 -47.69
N PHE A 2 2.03 -5.51 -46.78
CA PHE A 2 1.64 -6.04 -45.44
C PHE A 2 1.32 -4.83 -44.55
N VAL A 3 0.05 -4.64 -44.25
CA VAL A 3 -0.40 -3.68 -43.25
C VAL A 3 0.01 -4.28 -41.89
N PHE A 4 1.00 -3.68 -41.23
CA PHE A 4 1.27 -3.94 -39.83
C PHE A 4 0.08 -3.43 -39.02
N VAL A 5 -0.77 -4.35 -38.54
CA VAL A 5 -1.75 -4.04 -37.51
C VAL A 5 -0.94 -3.66 -36.28
N GLU A 6 -0.96 -2.38 -35.92
CA GLU A 6 -0.39 -1.90 -34.66
C GLU A 6 -0.91 -2.76 -33.51
N ASN A 7 0.02 -3.31 -32.74
CA ASN A 7 -0.24 -4.24 -31.65
C ASN A 7 -1.22 -3.63 -30.64
N ALA A 8 -2.38 -4.22 -30.53
CA ALA A 8 -3.23 -4.01 -29.36
C ALA A 8 -2.40 -4.25 -28.07
N PRO A 9 -2.51 -3.40 -27.03
CA PRO A 9 -1.69 -3.51 -25.84
C PRO A 9 -1.87 -4.90 -25.21
N ARG A 10 -0.77 -5.65 -25.07
CA ARG A 10 -0.79 -6.99 -24.48
C ARG A 10 -1.21 -6.90 -23.01
N ASN A 11 -2.09 -7.79 -22.58
CA ASN A 11 -2.54 -7.85 -21.20
C ASN A 11 -1.36 -8.16 -20.24
N ASN A 12 -1.37 -7.56 -19.08
CA ASN A 12 -0.38 -7.80 -18.06
C ASN A 12 -0.62 -9.18 -17.41
N VAL A 13 0.39 -10.06 -17.40
CA VAL A 13 0.26 -11.38 -16.78
C VAL A 13 0.02 -11.29 -15.26
N TYR A 14 0.45 -10.22 -14.62
CA TYR A 14 0.20 -9.99 -13.20
C TYR A 14 -1.26 -9.60 -12.88
N ASP A 15 -2.10 -9.33 -13.89
CA ASP A 15 -3.54 -9.20 -13.70
C ASP A 15 -4.24 -10.55 -13.55
N LEU A 16 -3.57 -11.66 -13.88
CA LEU A 16 -4.17 -12.98 -13.81
C LEU A 16 -3.89 -13.64 -12.46
N THR A 17 -4.92 -14.16 -11.83
CA THR A 17 -4.78 -15.15 -10.76
C THR A 17 -4.20 -16.45 -11.34
N ARG A 18 -3.65 -17.32 -10.50
CA ARG A 18 -3.14 -18.62 -10.96
C ARG A 18 -4.24 -19.50 -11.58
N ALA A 19 -5.48 -19.37 -11.15
CA ALA A 19 -6.63 -20.06 -11.72
C ALA A 19 -6.95 -19.53 -13.12
N GLU A 20 -6.96 -18.22 -13.31
CA GLU A 20 -7.18 -17.59 -14.61
C GLU A 20 -6.04 -17.88 -15.59
N LEU A 21 -4.78 -17.93 -15.11
CA LEU A 21 -3.65 -18.35 -15.94
C LEU A 21 -3.78 -19.82 -16.40
N ARG A 22 -4.29 -20.73 -15.54
CA ARG A 22 -4.61 -22.11 -15.94
C ARG A 22 -5.68 -22.14 -17.02
N HIS A 23 -6.74 -21.37 -16.85
CA HIS A 23 -7.82 -21.28 -17.83
C HIS A 23 -7.31 -20.71 -19.16
N TRP A 24 -6.50 -19.65 -19.12
CA TRP A 24 -5.86 -19.05 -20.28
C TRP A 24 -5.03 -20.04 -21.10
N LEU A 25 -4.26 -20.92 -20.42
CA LEU A 25 -3.47 -21.97 -21.06
C LEU A 25 -4.36 -23.02 -21.74
N VAL A 26 -5.40 -23.49 -21.04
CA VAL A 26 -6.32 -24.51 -21.58
C VAL A 26 -7.06 -24.00 -22.82
N GLN A 27 -7.54 -22.76 -22.81
CA GLN A 27 -8.19 -22.14 -23.97
C GLN A 27 -7.30 -22.06 -25.21
N ARG A 28 -5.97 -22.13 -25.05
CA ARG A 28 -4.97 -22.12 -26.13
C ARG A 28 -4.40 -23.52 -26.45
N GLY A 29 -5.02 -24.56 -25.92
CA GLY A 29 -4.62 -25.95 -26.16
C GLY A 29 -3.36 -26.40 -25.42
N PHE A 30 -2.94 -25.64 -24.38
CA PHE A 30 -1.79 -26.02 -23.54
C PHE A 30 -2.23 -26.76 -22.27
N ASN A 31 -1.34 -27.60 -21.77
CA ASN A 31 -1.58 -28.31 -20.52
C ASN A 31 -1.56 -27.30 -19.34
N ARG A 32 -2.59 -27.35 -18.49
CA ARG A 32 -2.74 -26.52 -17.29
C ARG A 32 -1.58 -26.63 -16.28
N ILE A 33 -0.78 -27.72 -16.37
CA ILE A 33 0.37 -27.93 -15.48
C ILE A 33 1.42 -26.84 -15.63
N HIS A 34 1.54 -26.24 -16.83
CA HIS A 34 2.50 -25.15 -17.06
C HIS A 34 2.23 -23.91 -16.22
N ALA A 35 0.97 -23.68 -15.77
CA ALA A 35 0.67 -22.54 -14.92
C ALA A 35 1.47 -22.54 -13.62
N GLY A 36 1.73 -23.69 -13.02
CA GLY A 36 2.54 -23.78 -11.79
C GLY A 36 3.98 -23.33 -12.02
N ARG A 37 4.58 -23.73 -13.14
CA ARG A 37 5.96 -23.34 -13.46
C ARG A 37 6.07 -21.88 -13.89
N ILE A 38 5.11 -21.39 -14.69
CA ILE A 38 5.02 -19.95 -15.02
C ILE A 38 4.90 -19.11 -13.74
N TRP A 39 4.05 -19.54 -12.80
CA TRP A 39 3.82 -18.87 -11.51
C TRP A 39 5.10 -18.80 -10.68
N SER A 40 5.87 -19.91 -10.62
CA SER A 40 7.18 -19.95 -9.99
C SER A 40 8.15 -18.93 -10.61
N TYR A 41 8.23 -18.89 -11.93
CA TYR A 41 9.07 -17.89 -12.63
C TYR A 41 8.68 -16.46 -12.29
N LEU A 42 7.37 -16.15 -12.27
CA LEU A 42 6.89 -14.79 -12.02
C LEU A 42 7.14 -14.33 -10.59
N TYR A 43 6.92 -15.20 -9.60
CA TYR A 43 6.83 -14.78 -8.18
C TYR A 43 7.95 -15.34 -7.28
N LEU A 44 8.60 -16.44 -7.66
CA LEU A 44 9.70 -17.01 -6.88
C LEU A 44 11.06 -16.72 -7.54
N GLU A 45 11.15 -16.80 -8.85
CA GLU A 45 12.37 -16.49 -9.59
C GLU A 45 12.42 -15.02 -10.03
N LEU A 46 11.26 -14.35 -10.06
CA LEU A 46 11.07 -12.93 -10.39
C LEU A 46 11.55 -12.61 -11.82
N ALA A 47 11.26 -13.53 -12.76
CA ALA A 47 11.63 -13.37 -14.17
C ALA A 47 11.06 -12.09 -14.77
N GLU A 48 11.85 -11.44 -15.64
CA GLU A 48 11.48 -10.19 -16.30
C GLU A 48 11.03 -10.38 -17.74
N SER A 49 11.25 -11.57 -18.29
CA SER A 49 10.79 -11.94 -19.64
C SER A 49 10.30 -13.37 -19.69
N PHE A 50 9.42 -13.68 -20.65
CA PHE A 50 8.99 -15.06 -20.88
C PHE A 50 10.10 -15.92 -21.52
N GLU A 51 11.04 -15.30 -22.20
CA GLU A 51 12.21 -15.96 -22.79
C GLU A 51 13.10 -16.57 -21.72
N ALA A 52 13.21 -15.95 -20.56
CA ALA A 52 13.96 -16.47 -19.40
C ALA A 52 13.36 -17.75 -18.79
N MET A 53 12.11 -18.12 -19.16
CA MET A 53 11.42 -19.29 -18.63
C MET A 53 11.82 -20.58 -19.39
N VAL A 54 13.09 -20.92 -19.31
CA VAL A 54 13.73 -21.93 -20.19
C VAL A 54 13.17 -23.34 -20.09
N ASP A 55 12.61 -23.72 -18.94
CA ASP A 55 12.00 -25.04 -18.71
C ASP A 55 10.61 -25.21 -19.35
N LEU A 56 10.03 -24.10 -19.84
CA LEU A 56 8.75 -24.15 -20.54
C LEU A 56 8.95 -24.54 -22.02
N PRO A 57 8.01 -25.34 -22.60
CA PRO A 57 8.04 -25.59 -24.03
C PRO A 57 8.08 -24.31 -24.85
N VAL A 58 8.85 -24.30 -25.93
CA VAL A 58 9.02 -23.12 -26.81
C VAL A 58 7.65 -22.57 -27.27
N ARG A 59 6.68 -23.45 -27.61
CA ARG A 59 5.35 -23.02 -28.04
C ARG A 59 4.58 -22.28 -26.95
N VAL A 60 4.74 -22.69 -25.68
CA VAL A 60 4.10 -22.01 -24.53
C VAL A 60 4.70 -20.62 -24.37
N ARG A 61 6.04 -20.51 -24.37
CA ARG A 61 6.74 -19.23 -24.26
C ARG A 61 6.35 -18.27 -25.39
N ALA A 62 6.35 -18.78 -26.63
CA ALA A 62 5.94 -17.98 -27.80
C ALA A 62 4.49 -17.47 -27.68
N SER A 63 3.56 -18.30 -27.20
CA SER A 63 2.17 -17.90 -26.98
C SER A 63 2.03 -16.87 -25.87
N LEU A 64 2.81 -17.03 -24.77
CA LEU A 64 2.86 -16.04 -23.69
C LEU A 64 3.34 -14.67 -24.22
N SER A 65 4.51 -14.64 -24.89
CA SER A 65 5.10 -13.41 -25.43
C SER A 65 4.23 -12.73 -26.51
N ALA A 66 3.45 -13.51 -27.27
CA ALA A 66 2.55 -12.96 -28.26
C ALA A 66 1.30 -12.29 -27.65
N SER A 67 0.78 -12.82 -26.53
CA SER A 67 -0.52 -12.43 -25.98
C SER A 67 -0.44 -11.64 -24.68
N LEU A 68 0.62 -11.85 -23.92
CA LEU A 68 0.81 -11.25 -22.59
C LEU A 68 2.13 -10.48 -22.51
N ARG A 69 2.24 -9.62 -21.53
CA ARG A 69 3.49 -9.00 -21.10
C ARG A 69 3.72 -9.26 -19.62
N ILE A 70 4.96 -9.30 -19.20
CA ILE A 70 5.29 -9.22 -17.77
C ILE A 70 5.25 -7.75 -17.39
N GLY A 71 4.42 -7.40 -16.42
CA GLY A 71 4.19 -6.03 -15.98
C GLY A 71 5.33 -5.48 -15.15
N THR A 72 6.55 -5.49 -15.68
CA THR A 72 7.67 -4.76 -15.09
C THR A 72 7.38 -3.26 -15.13
N LEU A 73 7.69 -2.59 -14.04
CA LEU A 73 7.49 -1.15 -13.89
C LEU A 73 8.87 -0.46 -14.01
N PRO A 74 9.17 0.22 -15.12
CA PRO A 74 10.43 0.95 -15.29
C PRO A 74 10.61 1.99 -14.19
N ILE A 75 11.82 2.08 -13.65
CA ILE A 75 12.20 3.08 -12.66
C ILE A 75 12.50 4.38 -13.39
N ALA A 76 11.74 5.43 -13.08
CA ALA A 76 12.08 6.78 -13.51
C ALA A 76 13.07 7.42 -12.54
N ILE A 77 12.85 7.28 -11.22
CA ILE A 77 13.74 7.81 -10.18
C ILE A 77 13.77 6.80 -9.01
N GLU A 78 14.98 6.56 -8.50
CA GLU A 78 15.21 5.83 -7.25
C GLU A 78 15.91 6.76 -6.26
N THR A 79 15.42 6.83 -5.02
CA THR A 79 15.97 7.71 -3.98
C THR A 79 16.10 6.96 -2.67
N ASP A 80 17.28 6.95 -2.08
CA ASP A 80 17.54 6.39 -0.76
C ASP A 80 17.48 7.46 0.33
N SER A 81 16.89 7.11 1.48
CA SER A 81 16.98 7.93 2.68
C SER A 81 18.41 8.00 3.20
N SER A 82 18.73 9.06 3.91
CA SER A 82 20.07 9.29 4.47
C SER A 82 20.56 8.15 5.38
N ASP A 83 19.63 7.45 6.06
CA ASP A 83 19.93 6.26 6.87
C ASP A 83 19.98 4.95 6.05
N GLY A 84 19.60 4.99 4.77
CA GLY A 84 19.55 3.85 3.86
C GLY A 84 18.44 2.83 4.17
N PHE A 85 17.62 3.01 5.21
CA PHE A 85 16.57 2.04 5.55
C PHE A 85 15.28 2.20 4.76
N THR A 86 15.13 3.32 4.04
CA THR A 86 13.97 3.60 3.19
C THR A 86 14.43 3.93 1.78
N ARG A 87 13.79 3.30 0.79
CA ARG A 87 14.01 3.59 -0.63
C ARG A 87 12.68 3.90 -1.29
N LYS A 88 12.61 5.01 -1.99
CA LYS A 88 11.46 5.41 -2.79
C LYS A 88 11.75 5.19 -4.27
N TYR A 89 10.79 4.61 -4.97
CA TYR A 89 10.80 4.42 -6.41
C TYR A 89 9.69 5.25 -7.03
N LEU A 90 10.03 6.07 -8.01
CA LEU A 90 9.08 6.62 -8.97
C LEU A 90 9.03 5.66 -10.16
N LEU A 91 7.89 4.99 -10.34
CA LEU A 91 7.69 3.95 -11.35
C LEU A 91 6.81 4.47 -12.48
N THR A 92 7.14 4.12 -13.71
CA THR A 92 6.38 4.48 -14.91
C THR A 92 5.43 3.36 -15.30
N LEU A 93 4.16 3.70 -15.54
CA LEU A 93 3.13 2.79 -16.02
C LEU A 93 3.11 2.75 -17.56
N GLN A 94 2.32 1.85 -18.15
CA GLN A 94 2.28 1.65 -19.60
C GLN A 94 1.74 2.87 -20.37
N ASP A 95 0.86 3.62 -19.75
CA ASP A 95 0.26 4.86 -20.28
C ASP A 95 1.06 6.12 -19.95
N HIS A 96 2.30 5.95 -19.53
CA HIS A 96 3.24 7.00 -19.10
C HIS A 96 2.86 7.72 -17.80
N GLU A 97 1.76 7.35 -17.16
CA GLU A 97 1.48 7.80 -15.80
C GLU A 97 2.55 7.28 -14.83
N ARG A 98 2.71 7.97 -13.71
CA ARG A 98 3.73 7.63 -12.71
C ARG A 98 3.11 7.40 -11.35
N ILE A 99 3.70 6.48 -10.61
CA ILE A 99 3.31 6.17 -9.22
C ILE A 99 4.55 6.03 -8.35
N GLU A 100 4.40 6.25 -7.07
CA GLU A 100 5.46 6.02 -6.10
C GLU A 100 5.22 4.74 -5.29
N THR A 101 6.32 4.03 -5.03
CA THR A 101 6.36 2.81 -4.21
C THR A 101 7.52 2.94 -3.24
N VAL A 102 7.33 2.52 -1.98
CA VAL A 102 8.37 2.65 -0.95
C VAL A 102 8.76 1.30 -0.39
N LEU A 103 10.05 1.01 -0.41
CA LEU A 103 10.67 -0.09 0.31
C LEU A 103 11.13 0.42 1.69
N MET A 104 10.66 -0.23 2.75
CA MET A 104 11.06 0.08 4.13
C MET A 104 11.66 -1.14 4.79
N ARG A 105 12.85 -1.00 5.34
CA ARG A 105 13.54 -2.02 6.15
C ARG A 105 13.39 -1.72 7.63
N TYR A 106 12.99 -2.71 8.38
CA TYR A 106 12.93 -2.69 9.85
C TYR A 106 13.70 -3.89 10.40
N THR A 107 14.08 -3.85 11.66
CA THR A 107 14.64 -5.02 12.33
C THR A 107 13.69 -6.22 12.19
N GLY A 108 14.16 -7.29 11.53
CA GLY A 108 13.41 -8.53 11.33
C GLY A 108 12.29 -8.51 10.28
N ARG A 109 12.02 -7.38 9.60
CA ARG A 109 10.99 -7.33 8.56
C ARG A 109 11.29 -6.32 7.45
N VAL A 110 10.80 -6.63 6.26
CA VAL A 110 10.79 -5.70 5.12
C VAL A 110 9.35 -5.48 4.67
N THR A 111 9.02 -4.23 4.39
CA THR A 111 7.67 -3.80 4.00
C THR A 111 7.71 -3.05 2.68
N ALA A 112 6.81 -3.38 1.77
CA ALA A 112 6.50 -2.56 0.60
C ALA A 112 5.26 -1.70 0.89
N CYS A 113 5.36 -0.39 0.70
CA CYS A 113 4.22 0.51 0.66
C CYS A 113 3.85 0.71 -0.81
N VAL A 114 2.67 0.25 -1.20
CA VAL A 114 2.22 0.23 -2.59
C VAL A 114 1.05 1.17 -2.81
N SER A 115 0.99 1.73 -4.01
CA SER A 115 -0.07 2.61 -4.48
C SER A 115 -1.22 1.80 -5.08
N SER A 116 -2.45 2.33 -5.01
CA SER A 116 -3.67 1.72 -5.56
C SER A 116 -4.32 2.56 -6.65
N GLN A 117 -3.89 3.81 -6.83
CA GLN A 117 -4.40 4.74 -7.84
C GLN A 117 -3.27 5.65 -8.33
N VAL A 118 -3.46 6.24 -9.51
CA VAL A 118 -2.72 7.44 -9.92
C VAL A 118 -3.46 8.63 -9.34
N GLY A 119 -2.85 9.31 -8.36
CA GLY A 119 -3.51 10.34 -7.57
C GLY A 119 -4.55 9.80 -6.58
N CYS A 120 -5.40 10.67 -6.02
CA CYS A 120 -6.41 10.29 -5.03
C CYS A 120 -7.58 11.28 -5.01
N ALA A 121 -8.82 10.78 -5.13
CA ALA A 121 -10.03 11.60 -5.10
C ALA A 121 -10.48 12.05 -3.69
N MET A 122 -9.84 11.57 -2.63
CA MET A 122 -10.32 11.79 -1.26
C MET A 122 -10.02 13.19 -0.71
N GLY A 123 -9.02 13.89 -1.26
CA GLY A 123 -8.75 15.29 -0.99
C GLY A 123 -8.28 15.60 0.44
N CYS A 124 -7.68 14.64 1.17
CA CYS A 124 -7.14 14.89 2.51
C CYS A 124 -6.16 16.06 2.46
N VAL A 125 -6.40 17.11 3.26
CA VAL A 125 -5.71 18.40 3.13
C VAL A 125 -4.21 18.34 3.41
N PHE A 126 -3.78 17.40 4.24
CA PHE A 126 -2.39 17.19 4.64
C PHE A 126 -1.65 16.15 3.78
N CYS A 127 -2.29 15.59 2.74
CA CYS A 127 -1.74 14.51 1.92
C CYS A 127 -1.39 15.02 0.51
N ALA A 128 -0.13 14.92 0.12
CA ALA A 128 0.33 15.36 -1.19
C ALA A 128 -0.42 14.65 -2.33
N THR A 129 -0.66 13.34 -2.23
CA THR A 129 -1.47 12.58 -3.22
C THR A 129 -2.91 13.12 -3.30
N GLY A 130 -3.51 13.50 -2.17
CA GLY A 130 -4.87 14.07 -2.16
C GLY A 130 -4.93 15.45 -2.79
N GLN A 131 -3.82 16.20 -2.76
CA GLN A 131 -3.68 17.52 -3.38
C GLN A 131 -3.49 17.45 -4.90
N MET A 132 -2.92 16.32 -5.41
CA MET A 132 -2.72 16.10 -6.86
C MET A 132 -4.04 15.87 -7.62
N GLY A 133 -5.11 15.46 -6.94
CA GLY A 133 -6.32 14.98 -7.59
C GLY A 133 -6.23 13.50 -7.99
N TYR A 134 -7.17 13.05 -8.81
CA TYR A 134 -7.34 11.66 -9.22
C TYR A 134 -7.33 11.52 -10.73
N THR A 135 -6.53 10.62 -11.24
CA THR A 135 -6.47 10.28 -12.68
C THR A 135 -7.20 8.98 -12.96
N ARG A 136 -6.75 7.85 -12.38
CA ARG A 136 -7.36 6.53 -12.59
C ARG A 136 -7.03 5.52 -11.50
N HIS A 137 -7.77 4.43 -11.48
CA HIS A 137 -7.43 3.24 -10.72
C HIS A 137 -6.20 2.54 -11.32
N LEU A 138 -5.41 1.89 -10.46
CA LEU A 138 -4.43 0.91 -10.90
C LEU A 138 -5.11 -0.44 -11.14
N THR A 139 -4.61 -1.21 -12.12
CA THR A 139 -5.01 -2.60 -12.29
C THR A 139 -4.42 -3.48 -11.18
N ALA A 140 -4.96 -4.69 -11.01
CA ALA A 140 -4.38 -5.65 -10.08
C ALA A 140 -2.90 -5.91 -10.38
N GLY A 141 -2.57 -6.05 -11.67
CA GLY A 141 -1.21 -6.28 -12.12
C GLY A 141 -0.25 -5.11 -11.89
N GLU A 142 -0.73 -3.87 -11.94
CA GLU A 142 0.08 -2.69 -11.58
C GLU A 142 0.34 -2.63 -10.07
N ILE A 143 -0.62 -3.06 -9.24
CA ILE A 143 -0.44 -3.16 -7.78
C ILE A 143 0.53 -4.30 -7.44
N VAL A 144 0.35 -5.48 -8.03
CA VAL A 144 1.24 -6.64 -7.85
C VAL A 144 2.65 -6.33 -8.34
N GLY A 145 2.76 -5.64 -9.49
CA GLY A 145 4.05 -5.25 -10.09
C GLY A 145 4.92 -4.45 -9.14
N GLN A 146 4.34 -3.57 -8.31
CA GLN A 146 5.06 -2.82 -7.28
C GLN A 146 5.67 -3.75 -6.21
N ALA A 147 4.89 -4.72 -5.71
CA ALA A 147 5.38 -5.68 -4.72
C ALA A 147 6.47 -6.60 -5.31
N VAL A 148 6.31 -7.04 -6.56
CA VAL A 148 7.32 -7.82 -7.30
C VAL A 148 8.57 -7.00 -7.53
N HIS A 149 8.45 -5.71 -7.87
CA HIS A 149 9.58 -4.79 -8.02
C HIS A 149 10.40 -4.71 -6.72
N VAL A 150 9.73 -4.48 -5.58
CA VAL A 150 10.38 -4.47 -4.26
C VAL A 150 11.01 -5.83 -3.94
N ALA A 151 10.31 -6.94 -4.21
CA ALA A 151 10.84 -8.29 -3.98
C ALA A 151 12.11 -8.56 -4.80
N ARG A 152 12.19 -8.02 -6.03
CA ARG A 152 13.36 -8.10 -6.89
C ARG A 152 14.51 -7.26 -6.36
N ALA A 153 14.26 -6.02 -5.95
CA ALA A 153 15.25 -5.13 -5.35
C ALA A 153 15.87 -5.72 -4.06
N LEU A 154 15.14 -6.54 -3.34
CA LEU A 154 15.61 -7.21 -2.12
C LEU A 154 16.59 -8.37 -2.37
N ARG A 155 16.77 -8.81 -3.62
CA ARG A 155 17.73 -9.88 -3.95
C ARG A 155 19.18 -9.40 -4.00
N THR A 156 19.37 -8.11 -4.19
CA THR A 156 20.69 -7.49 -4.13
C THR A 156 20.98 -7.00 -2.71
N PRO A 157 22.27 -7.03 -2.29
CA PRO A 157 22.69 -6.40 -1.05
C PRO A 157 22.29 -4.92 -1.02
N PHE A 158 21.99 -4.41 0.15
CA PHE A 158 21.50 -3.04 0.36
C PHE A 158 22.45 -2.29 1.30
N ARG A 159 22.89 -1.09 0.93
CA ARG A 159 23.78 -0.27 1.75
C ARG A 159 22.97 0.62 2.70
N VAL A 160 23.35 0.60 3.96
CA VAL A 160 22.76 1.45 5.01
C VAL A 160 23.86 2.17 5.76
N THR A 161 23.56 3.34 6.29
CA THR A 161 24.41 4.01 7.27
C THR A 161 24.01 3.53 8.65
N ASP A 162 24.91 2.89 9.37
CA ASP A 162 24.64 2.45 10.74
C ASP A 162 24.69 3.62 11.76
N THR A 163 24.35 3.33 13.02
CA THR A 163 24.31 4.33 14.10
C THR A 163 25.68 4.94 14.41
N THR A 164 26.77 4.37 13.89
CA THR A 164 28.16 4.86 14.07
C THR A 164 28.63 5.67 12.86
N ALA A 165 27.71 6.00 11.93
CA ALA A 165 28.00 6.63 10.63
C ALA A 165 28.90 5.76 9.71
N SER A 166 28.99 4.47 9.97
CA SER A 166 29.67 3.51 9.11
C SER A 166 28.69 2.93 8.08
N MET A 167 29.17 2.70 6.87
CA MET A 167 28.39 2.04 5.83
C MET A 167 28.35 0.55 6.09
N ALA A 168 27.15 0.01 6.28
CA ALA A 168 26.92 -1.43 6.43
C ALA A 168 26.17 -1.96 5.21
N GLU A 169 26.47 -3.19 4.83
CA GLU A 169 25.75 -3.90 3.77
C GLU A 169 24.80 -4.91 4.37
N LEU A 170 23.50 -4.71 4.12
CA LEU A 170 22.48 -5.65 4.54
C LEU A 170 22.35 -6.78 3.52
N PRO A 171 22.25 -8.05 3.98
CA PRO A 171 22.11 -9.19 3.08
C PRO A 171 20.80 -9.13 2.30
N PRO A 172 20.68 -9.90 1.18
CA PRO A 172 19.44 -10.13 0.50
C PRO A 172 18.33 -10.56 1.47
N ALA A 173 17.12 -10.08 1.23
CA ALA A 173 16.00 -10.29 2.11
C ALA A 173 14.75 -10.70 1.33
N ARG A 174 13.71 -11.15 2.03
CA ARG A 174 12.41 -11.43 1.45
C ARG A 174 11.40 -10.36 1.81
N LEU A 175 10.54 -10.00 0.87
CA LEU A 175 9.37 -9.19 1.15
C LEU A 175 8.48 -9.93 2.15
N ARG A 176 8.13 -9.29 3.26
CA ARG A 176 7.36 -9.87 4.35
C ARG A 176 6.01 -9.22 4.54
N ASN A 177 5.92 -7.91 4.32
CA ASN A 177 4.71 -7.14 4.54
C ASN A 177 4.40 -6.26 3.33
N VAL A 178 3.12 -6.07 3.04
CA VAL A 178 2.63 -5.09 2.08
C VAL A 178 1.61 -4.20 2.78
N VAL A 179 1.74 -2.90 2.61
CA VAL A 179 0.77 -1.92 3.10
C VAL A 179 0.25 -1.09 1.91
N LEU A 180 -1.05 -1.04 1.75
CA LEU A 180 -1.71 -0.20 0.75
C LEU A 180 -1.93 1.18 1.36
N MET A 181 -0.84 1.91 1.55
CA MET A 181 -0.76 3.25 2.17
C MET A 181 0.02 4.23 1.26
N GLY A 182 0.25 3.86 0.01
CA GLY A 182 0.83 4.69 -1.03
C GLY A 182 -0.18 5.65 -1.61
N MET A 183 -0.07 5.93 -2.91
CA MET A 183 -1.00 6.81 -3.61
C MET A 183 -2.35 6.14 -3.81
N GLY A 184 -3.45 6.88 -3.51
CA GLY A 184 -4.82 6.44 -3.75
C GLY A 184 -5.56 5.94 -2.50
N GLU A 185 -6.85 5.67 -2.71
CA GLU A 185 -7.77 5.06 -1.74
C GLU A 185 -8.06 3.61 -2.16
N PRO A 186 -7.53 2.62 -1.43
CA PRO A 186 -7.68 1.21 -1.81
C PRO A 186 -9.13 0.74 -1.91
N LEU A 187 -10.01 1.18 -1.00
CA LEU A 187 -11.41 0.74 -1.02
C LEU A 187 -12.26 1.46 -2.08
N HIS A 188 -11.73 2.50 -2.72
CA HIS A 188 -12.31 3.08 -3.94
C HIS A 188 -11.95 2.25 -5.19
N ASN A 189 -10.83 1.52 -5.16
CA ASN A 189 -10.39 0.56 -6.18
C ASN A 189 -10.52 -0.89 -5.70
N TYR A 190 -11.65 -1.23 -5.10
CA TYR A 190 -11.83 -2.45 -4.31
C TYR A 190 -11.48 -3.73 -5.08
N ASP A 191 -12.05 -3.94 -6.26
CA ASP A 191 -11.93 -5.21 -6.99
C ASP A 191 -10.48 -5.49 -7.40
N ALA A 192 -9.79 -4.51 -7.98
CA ALA A 192 -8.40 -4.65 -8.38
C ALA A 192 -7.46 -4.85 -7.17
N VAL A 193 -7.73 -4.14 -6.06
CA VAL A 193 -6.98 -4.30 -4.81
C VAL A 193 -7.17 -5.70 -4.23
N MET A 194 -8.40 -6.23 -4.18
CA MET A 194 -8.66 -7.55 -3.65
C MET A 194 -8.07 -8.65 -4.54
N GLN A 195 -8.13 -8.49 -5.86
CA GLN A 195 -7.48 -9.41 -6.80
C GLN A 195 -5.95 -9.38 -6.63
N ALA A 196 -5.34 -8.21 -6.50
CA ALA A 196 -3.90 -8.09 -6.22
C ALA A 196 -3.53 -8.79 -4.89
N ILE A 197 -4.32 -8.61 -3.85
CA ILE A 197 -4.11 -9.28 -2.57
C ILE A 197 -4.20 -10.81 -2.72
N ASP A 198 -5.17 -11.33 -3.45
CA ASP A 198 -5.31 -12.77 -3.69
C ASP A 198 -4.10 -13.34 -4.45
N ILE A 199 -3.56 -12.61 -5.42
CA ILE A 199 -2.33 -12.96 -6.13
C ILE A 199 -1.11 -12.95 -5.19
N LEU A 200 -0.93 -11.90 -4.40
CA LEU A 200 0.19 -11.77 -3.46
C LEU A 200 0.17 -12.83 -2.35
N ARG A 201 -1.02 -13.33 -2.01
CA ARG A 201 -1.23 -14.37 -1.00
C ARG A 201 -1.13 -15.80 -1.53
N ASP A 202 -1.13 -16.02 -2.85
CA ASP A 202 -1.04 -17.38 -3.38
C ASP A 202 0.20 -18.10 -2.81
N PRO A 203 0.04 -19.24 -2.12
CA PRO A 203 1.13 -19.94 -1.42
C PRO A 203 2.21 -20.48 -2.35
N ASN A 204 1.92 -20.60 -3.65
CA ASN A 204 2.89 -21.00 -4.66
C ASN A 204 3.60 -19.81 -5.32
N GLY A 205 3.33 -18.58 -4.86
CA GLY A 205 3.98 -17.36 -5.30
C GLY A 205 4.70 -16.66 -4.15
N LEU A 206 4.46 -15.36 -3.95
CA LEU A 206 5.04 -14.61 -2.83
C LEU A 206 4.57 -15.11 -1.47
N GLY A 207 3.38 -15.70 -1.38
CA GLY A 207 2.88 -16.40 -0.20
C GLY A 207 2.70 -15.49 1.03
N LEU A 208 2.30 -14.24 0.83
CA LEU A 208 2.11 -13.31 1.93
C LEU A 208 0.89 -13.73 2.77
N ALA A 209 1.08 -13.92 4.06
CA ALA A 209 -0.01 -14.19 4.99
C ALA A 209 -0.96 -12.97 5.09
N ALA A 210 -2.23 -13.21 5.36
CA ALA A 210 -3.23 -12.13 5.47
C ALA A 210 -2.85 -11.07 6.53
N GLU A 211 -2.23 -11.52 7.62
CA GLU A 211 -1.73 -10.68 8.71
C GLU A 211 -0.51 -9.83 8.33
N ARG A 212 0.01 -10.03 7.14
CA ARG A 212 1.14 -9.27 6.58
C ARG A 212 0.71 -8.24 5.55
N ILE A 213 -0.60 -8.16 5.30
CA ILE A 213 -1.17 -7.19 4.36
C ILE A 213 -2.10 -6.26 5.13
N THR A 214 -1.84 -4.95 5.01
CA THR A 214 -2.68 -3.91 5.61
C THR A 214 -3.34 -3.10 4.50
N VAL A 215 -4.66 -3.06 4.52
CA VAL A 215 -5.46 -2.17 3.68
C VAL A 215 -5.77 -0.91 4.48
N SER A 216 -5.37 0.25 3.97
CA SER A 216 -5.71 1.55 4.57
C SER A 216 -6.90 2.16 3.85
N THR A 217 -7.73 2.90 4.59
CA THR A 217 -8.86 3.64 4.02
C THR A 217 -9.13 4.91 4.80
N VAL A 218 -9.54 5.96 4.10
CA VAL A 218 -10.10 7.16 4.76
C VAL A 218 -11.50 6.92 5.32
N GLY A 219 -12.08 5.73 5.10
CA GLY A 219 -13.41 5.39 5.59
C GLY A 219 -14.46 5.31 4.47
N VAL A 220 -14.12 4.65 3.37
CA VAL A 220 -15.09 4.30 2.31
C VAL A 220 -16.02 3.23 2.86
N VAL A 221 -17.13 3.65 3.50
CA VAL A 221 -18.07 2.81 4.24
C VAL A 221 -18.53 1.59 3.44
N PRO A 222 -18.98 1.70 2.17
CA PRO A 222 -19.37 0.53 1.39
C PRO A 222 -18.24 -0.50 1.22
N GLY A 223 -16.99 -0.05 1.07
CA GLY A 223 -15.83 -0.92 0.97
C GLY A 223 -15.52 -1.67 2.27
N ILE A 224 -15.65 -0.99 3.43
CA ILE A 224 -15.46 -1.62 4.75
C ILE A 224 -16.54 -2.70 4.98
N LEU A 225 -17.82 -2.40 4.69
CA LEU A 225 -18.91 -3.36 4.83
C LEU A 225 -18.73 -4.56 3.88
N ARG A 226 -18.22 -4.33 2.67
CA ARG A 226 -17.91 -5.41 1.73
C ARG A 226 -16.78 -6.30 2.24
N LEU A 227 -15.69 -5.73 2.79
CA LEU A 227 -14.62 -6.49 3.45
C LEU A 227 -15.15 -7.36 4.60
N ALA A 228 -16.07 -6.82 5.40
CA ALA A 228 -16.72 -7.55 6.48
C ALA A 228 -17.55 -8.73 5.95
N ALA A 229 -18.42 -8.47 4.97
CA ALA A 229 -19.30 -9.48 4.36
C ALA A 229 -18.50 -10.62 3.67
N GLU A 230 -17.39 -10.30 3.00
CA GLU A 230 -16.48 -11.28 2.40
C GLU A 230 -15.59 -11.99 3.43
N LYS A 231 -15.67 -11.61 4.71
CA LYS A 231 -14.84 -12.14 5.82
C LYS A 231 -13.34 -12.14 5.50
N ARG A 232 -12.88 -11.12 4.79
CA ARG A 232 -11.47 -10.99 4.45
C ARG A 232 -10.67 -10.61 5.68
N ALA A 233 -9.94 -11.58 6.22
CA ALA A 233 -9.16 -11.45 7.45
C ALA A 233 -7.85 -10.67 7.25
N LEU A 234 -7.92 -9.50 6.63
CA LEU A 234 -6.80 -8.58 6.41
C LEU A 234 -6.61 -7.64 7.60
N HIS A 235 -5.48 -6.96 7.69
CA HIS A 235 -5.39 -5.82 8.59
C HIS A 235 -6.07 -4.61 7.94
N LEU A 236 -7.02 -4.00 8.66
CA LEU A 236 -7.67 -2.76 8.25
C LEU A 236 -7.09 -1.59 9.05
N ALA A 237 -6.64 -0.56 8.35
CA ALA A 237 -6.22 0.71 8.94
C ALA A 237 -7.19 1.81 8.48
N VAL A 238 -7.76 2.55 9.43
CA VAL A 238 -8.72 3.63 9.17
C VAL A 238 -8.09 4.96 9.49
N SER A 239 -7.96 5.81 8.47
CA SER A 239 -7.49 7.20 8.59
C SER A 239 -8.56 8.04 9.29
N LEU A 240 -8.48 8.11 10.62
CA LEU A 240 -9.48 8.77 11.48
C LEU A 240 -9.23 10.28 11.60
N HIS A 241 -8.07 10.67 12.13
CA HIS A 241 -7.46 12.01 12.25
C HIS A 241 -8.24 13.03 13.08
N ALA A 242 -9.52 12.80 13.41
CA ALA A 242 -10.33 13.59 14.33
C ALA A 242 -11.40 12.72 14.97
N ALA A 243 -11.89 13.12 16.16
CA ALA A 243 -12.94 12.41 16.91
C ALA A 243 -14.32 13.07 16.79
N THR A 244 -14.42 14.19 16.08
CA THR A 244 -15.68 14.86 15.79
C THR A 244 -15.91 14.96 14.28
N GLN A 245 -17.17 14.96 13.85
CA GLN A 245 -17.53 15.10 12.44
C GLN A 245 -17.01 16.41 11.84
N VAL A 246 -17.10 17.50 12.59
CA VAL A 246 -16.72 18.84 12.12
C VAL A 246 -15.21 18.91 11.84
N GLU A 247 -14.40 18.51 12.81
CA GLU A 247 -12.94 18.51 12.65
C GLU A 247 -12.50 17.54 11.57
N ARG A 248 -13.12 16.34 11.54
CA ARG A 248 -12.78 15.32 10.56
C ARG A 248 -13.07 15.81 9.13
N ALA A 249 -14.19 16.46 8.89
CA ALA A 249 -14.54 16.99 7.57
C ALA A 249 -13.60 18.12 7.09
N GLN A 250 -12.93 18.82 8.02
CA GLN A 250 -11.90 19.82 7.68
C GLN A 250 -10.58 19.17 7.25
N LEU A 251 -10.19 18.05 7.84
CA LEU A 251 -8.94 17.34 7.54
C LEU A 251 -9.11 16.31 6.41
N VAL A 252 -10.26 15.67 6.36
CA VAL A 252 -10.60 14.55 5.44
C VAL A 252 -11.93 14.87 4.77
N PRO A 253 -11.95 15.55 3.62
CA PRO A 253 -13.19 15.96 2.94
C PRO A 253 -14.14 14.80 2.61
N ALA A 254 -13.62 13.58 2.41
CA ALA A 254 -14.43 12.36 2.23
C ALA A 254 -15.39 12.10 3.39
N ALA A 255 -15.17 12.66 4.59
CA ALA A 255 -16.07 12.58 5.73
C ALA A 255 -17.42 13.29 5.51
N LYS A 256 -17.52 14.15 4.49
CA LYS A 256 -18.82 14.73 4.07
C LYS A 256 -19.70 13.72 3.37
N LYS A 257 -19.09 12.72 2.70
CA LYS A 257 -19.80 11.64 2.01
C LYS A 257 -20.06 10.44 2.92
N TRP A 258 -19.13 10.16 3.82
CA TRP A 258 -19.21 9.08 4.81
C TRP A 258 -18.99 9.67 6.20
N PRO A 259 -20.08 10.09 6.88
CA PRO A 259 -20.03 10.68 8.22
C PRO A 259 -19.36 9.78 9.25
N LEU A 260 -18.87 10.38 10.33
CA LEU A 260 -18.09 9.67 11.34
C LEU A 260 -18.89 8.56 12.04
N ASP A 261 -20.17 8.76 12.29
CA ASP A 261 -21.05 7.78 12.90
C ASP A 261 -21.29 6.55 12.00
N GLU A 262 -21.51 6.77 10.69
CA GLU A 262 -21.60 5.70 9.71
C GLU A 262 -20.28 4.92 9.58
N LEU A 263 -19.15 5.64 9.56
CA LEU A 263 -17.84 5.02 9.57
C LEU A 263 -17.62 4.14 10.78
N MET A 264 -17.95 4.64 11.99
CA MET A 264 -17.79 3.88 13.23
C MET A 264 -18.71 2.68 13.28
N ALA A 265 -19.94 2.80 12.76
CA ALA A 265 -20.86 1.66 12.61
C ALA A 265 -20.27 0.57 11.69
N ALA A 266 -19.74 0.95 10.51
CA ALA A 266 -19.08 0.02 9.60
C ALA A 266 -17.85 -0.65 10.21
N CYS A 267 -17.06 0.09 11.00
CA CYS A 267 -15.91 -0.45 11.73
C CYS A 267 -16.32 -1.50 12.79
N ARG A 268 -17.43 -1.28 13.50
CA ARG A 268 -17.98 -2.29 14.43
C ARG A 268 -18.36 -3.56 13.69
N VAL A 269 -19.14 -3.44 12.62
CA VAL A 269 -19.52 -4.59 11.78
C VAL A 269 -18.29 -5.36 11.28
N TYR A 270 -17.26 -4.67 10.82
CA TYR A 270 -16.00 -5.31 10.39
C TYR A 270 -15.35 -6.09 11.52
N SER A 271 -15.19 -5.48 12.69
CA SER A 271 -14.55 -6.13 13.84
C SER A 271 -15.36 -7.34 14.35
N GLU A 272 -16.68 -7.23 14.38
CA GLU A 272 -17.59 -8.32 14.80
C GLU A 272 -17.54 -9.51 13.83
N GLN A 273 -17.59 -9.26 12.53
CA GLN A 273 -17.64 -10.33 11.52
C GLN A 273 -16.28 -10.99 11.29
N THR A 274 -15.18 -10.27 11.48
CA THR A 274 -13.84 -10.78 11.21
C THR A 274 -13.08 -11.21 12.47
N GLY A 275 -13.52 -10.81 13.65
CA GLY A 275 -12.81 -11.00 14.93
C GLY A 275 -11.50 -10.18 15.02
N ARG A 276 -11.33 -9.16 14.16
CA ARG A 276 -10.07 -8.42 14.07
C ARG A 276 -10.18 -7.02 14.66
N ARG A 277 -9.06 -6.57 15.29
CA ARG A 277 -8.90 -5.16 15.65
C ARG A 277 -8.66 -4.32 14.41
N ILE A 278 -9.07 -3.05 14.50
CA ILE A 278 -8.79 -2.01 13.50
C ILE A 278 -7.65 -1.12 14.01
N PHE A 279 -6.75 -0.74 13.10
CA PHE A 279 -5.74 0.27 13.35
C PHE A 279 -6.30 1.64 12.97
N TYR A 280 -6.43 2.55 13.91
CA TYR A 280 -6.88 3.91 13.65
C TYR A 280 -5.67 4.82 13.51
N GLU A 281 -5.46 5.34 12.31
CA GLU A 281 -4.36 6.23 12.01
C GLU A 281 -4.74 7.67 12.40
N TRP A 282 -3.91 8.30 13.19
CA TRP A 282 -4.11 9.66 13.68
C TRP A 282 -2.89 10.51 13.40
N THR A 283 -2.98 11.37 12.37
CA THR A 283 -1.92 12.34 12.09
C THR A 283 -1.98 13.45 13.14
N LEU A 284 -0.94 13.58 13.93
CA LEU A 284 -0.81 14.60 14.96
C LEU A 284 -0.30 15.92 14.36
N ILE A 285 -1.11 16.95 14.42
CA ILE A 285 -0.88 18.29 13.88
C ILE A 285 -0.86 19.29 15.04
N GLU A 286 0.26 19.98 15.24
CA GLU A 286 0.46 20.90 16.36
C GLU A 286 -0.65 21.96 16.44
N GLY A 287 -1.26 22.07 17.63
CA GLY A 287 -2.32 23.02 17.92
C GLY A 287 -3.66 22.78 17.20
N LYS A 288 -3.82 21.67 16.45
CA LYS A 288 -5.07 21.35 15.76
C LYS A 288 -5.78 20.12 16.32
N ASN A 289 -5.08 19.01 16.50
CA ASN A 289 -5.69 17.74 16.94
C ASN A 289 -4.78 16.94 17.88
N ASP A 290 -3.84 17.59 18.56
CA ASP A 290 -2.82 16.99 19.41
C ASP A 290 -2.95 17.31 20.90
N THR A 291 -4.08 17.93 21.34
CA THR A 291 -4.30 18.31 22.74
C THR A 291 -4.78 17.14 23.60
N VAL A 292 -4.84 17.37 24.91
CA VAL A 292 -5.38 16.41 25.91
C VAL A 292 -6.85 16.08 25.60
N GLU A 293 -7.61 17.10 25.22
CA GLU A 293 -9.05 16.97 24.89
C GLU A 293 -9.24 16.06 23.67
N HIS A 294 -8.40 16.20 22.64
CA HIS A 294 -8.43 15.31 21.47
C HIS A 294 -8.06 13.87 21.83
N ALA A 295 -7.08 13.67 22.72
CA ALA A 295 -6.72 12.34 23.20
C ALA A 295 -7.89 11.67 23.93
N ARG A 296 -8.59 12.41 24.79
CA ARG A 296 -9.78 11.93 25.49
C ARG A 296 -10.95 11.68 24.53
N ALA A 297 -11.18 12.58 23.58
CA ALA A 297 -12.24 12.43 22.60
C ALA A 297 -12.07 11.18 21.72
N VAL A 298 -10.86 10.87 21.23
CA VAL A 298 -10.62 9.64 20.48
C VAL A 298 -10.67 8.40 21.38
N GLY A 299 -10.20 8.49 22.63
CA GLY A 299 -10.33 7.42 23.60
C GLY A 299 -11.79 7.04 23.85
N GLU A 300 -12.65 8.05 24.02
CA GLU A 300 -14.09 7.86 24.20
C GLU A 300 -14.77 7.29 22.95
N LEU A 301 -14.44 7.83 21.76
CA LEU A 301 -14.98 7.36 20.48
C LEU A 301 -14.68 5.87 20.23
N LEU A 302 -13.51 5.40 20.66
CA LEU A 302 -13.04 4.02 20.45
C LEU A 302 -13.31 3.10 21.64
N ARG A 303 -13.97 3.59 22.71
CA ARG A 303 -14.27 2.82 23.92
C ARG A 303 -15.01 1.52 23.58
N GLY A 304 -14.50 0.40 24.08
CA GLY A 304 -15.09 -0.92 23.88
C GLY A 304 -14.91 -1.52 22.50
N LEU A 305 -14.18 -0.87 21.59
CA LEU A 305 -13.87 -1.43 20.28
C LEU A 305 -12.53 -2.17 20.30
N PRO A 306 -12.38 -3.27 19.52
CA PRO A 306 -11.08 -3.88 19.25
C PRO A 306 -10.24 -2.92 18.41
N ALA A 307 -9.53 -2.01 19.05
CA ALA A 307 -8.83 -0.91 18.41
C ALA A 307 -7.36 -0.82 18.83
N GLN A 308 -6.56 -0.20 17.99
CA GLN A 308 -5.22 0.31 18.27
C GLN A 308 -5.05 1.64 17.55
N VAL A 309 -4.49 2.64 18.21
CA VAL A 309 -4.24 3.96 17.59
C VAL A 309 -2.77 4.08 17.19
N ASN A 310 -2.53 4.41 15.93
CA ASN A 310 -1.22 4.77 15.43
C ASN A 310 -1.13 6.30 15.33
N LEU A 311 -0.33 6.89 16.21
CA LEU A 311 -0.07 8.32 16.25
C LEU A 311 1.06 8.65 15.29
N ILE A 312 0.80 9.48 14.29
CA ILE A 312 1.72 9.82 13.22
C ILE A 312 2.01 11.33 13.31
N PRO A 313 3.16 11.77 13.82
CA PRO A 313 3.53 13.18 13.70
C PRO A 313 3.48 13.58 12.23
N LEU A 314 2.83 14.72 11.92
CA LEU A 314 2.62 15.19 10.55
C LEU A 314 3.94 15.18 9.76
N ASN A 315 3.90 14.66 8.55
CA ASN A 315 4.98 14.84 7.59
C ASN A 315 4.69 16.07 6.73
N PRO A 316 5.67 16.93 6.47
CA PRO A 316 5.45 18.15 5.69
C PRO A 316 5.09 17.82 4.24
N THR A 317 4.15 18.56 3.69
CA THR A 317 3.78 18.54 2.28
C THR A 317 3.69 19.97 1.76
N ALA A 318 4.00 20.21 0.48
CA ALA A 318 4.03 21.57 -0.07
C ALA A 318 2.67 22.29 0.00
N GLY A 319 1.56 21.57 -0.09
CA GLY A 319 0.21 22.16 -0.11
C GLY A 319 -0.45 22.30 1.27
N TYR A 320 0.26 22.06 2.38
CA TYR A 320 -0.33 22.12 3.71
C TYR A 320 0.63 22.76 4.73
N ALA A 321 0.24 23.90 5.29
CA ALA A 321 1.05 24.70 6.22
C ALA A 321 1.03 24.20 7.69
N GLY A 322 0.53 22.99 7.98
CA GLY A 322 0.53 22.42 9.33
C GLY A 322 1.93 22.03 9.79
N VAL A 323 2.12 21.98 11.09
CA VAL A 323 3.39 21.61 11.73
C VAL A 323 3.21 20.27 12.47
N ALA A 324 4.25 19.44 12.48
CA ALA A 324 4.26 18.21 13.24
C ALA A 324 4.18 18.51 14.75
N THR A 325 3.37 17.75 15.45
CA THR A 325 3.31 17.85 16.92
C THR A 325 4.66 17.59 17.57
N ARG A 326 4.90 18.21 18.72
CA ARG A 326 6.13 18.02 19.51
C ARG A 326 6.15 16.63 20.16
N THR A 327 7.34 16.10 20.36
CA THR A 327 7.52 14.75 20.91
C THR A 327 6.88 14.57 22.30
N ASP A 328 6.94 15.62 23.15
CA ASP A 328 6.33 15.60 24.48
C ASP A 328 4.80 15.58 24.42
N ALA A 329 4.19 16.30 23.47
CA ALA A 329 2.76 16.30 23.25
C ALA A 329 2.28 14.95 22.69
N ALA A 330 3.00 14.36 21.74
CA ALA A 330 2.70 13.01 21.24
C ALA A 330 2.78 11.94 22.33
N LYS A 331 3.79 11.99 23.19
CA LYS A 331 3.93 11.08 24.36
C LYS A 331 2.80 11.28 25.38
N ARG A 332 2.41 12.52 25.65
CA ARG A 332 1.28 12.84 26.54
C ARG A 332 -0.04 12.30 25.97
N PHE A 333 -0.28 12.49 24.67
CA PHE A 333 -1.44 11.93 23.98
C PHE A 333 -1.48 10.40 24.12
N GLN A 334 -0.36 9.72 23.85
CA GLN A 334 -0.22 8.29 23.99
C GLN A 334 -0.48 7.81 25.43
N LYS A 335 0.04 8.53 26.42
CA LYS A 335 -0.15 8.22 27.85
C LYS A 335 -1.63 8.26 28.24
N ILE A 336 -2.38 9.29 27.82
CA ILE A 336 -3.82 9.42 28.06
C ILE A 336 -4.57 8.22 27.49
N LEU A 337 -4.30 7.85 26.24
CA LEU A 337 -4.96 6.69 25.62
C LEU A 337 -4.71 5.40 26.41
N SER A 338 -3.49 5.21 26.90
CA SER A 338 -3.13 4.03 27.67
C SER A 338 -3.72 4.02 29.08
N GLU A 339 -3.58 5.14 29.83
CA GLU A 339 -3.93 5.19 31.26
C GLU A 339 -5.42 5.42 31.52
N GLU A 340 -6.05 6.29 30.72
CA GLU A 340 -7.49 6.62 30.93
C GLU A 340 -8.44 5.67 30.17
N PHE A 341 -7.98 5.03 29.07
CA PHE A 341 -8.82 4.25 28.18
C PHE A 341 -8.37 2.81 27.97
N ALA A 342 -7.21 2.40 28.51
CA ALA A 342 -6.58 1.11 28.22
C ALA A 342 -6.47 0.80 26.71
N LEU A 343 -6.32 1.84 25.89
CA LEU A 343 -6.32 1.76 24.44
C LEU A 343 -4.87 1.65 23.93
N PRO A 344 -4.49 0.52 23.30
CA PRO A 344 -3.15 0.36 22.74
C PRO A 344 -2.85 1.44 21.71
N SER A 345 -1.70 2.08 21.84
CA SER A 345 -1.28 3.11 20.90
C SER A 345 0.24 3.10 20.66
N THR A 346 0.64 3.53 19.47
CA THR A 346 2.05 3.65 19.09
C THR A 346 2.31 5.00 18.44
N VAL A 347 3.38 5.68 18.85
CA VAL A 347 3.89 6.83 18.12
C VAL A 347 4.80 6.30 17.01
N ARG A 348 4.42 6.54 15.75
CA ARG A 348 5.17 6.10 14.58
C ARG A 348 6.51 6.82 14.49
N GLN A 349 7.58 6.04 14.35
CA GLN A 349 8.88 6.61 13.99
C GLN A 349 8.80 7.15 12.56
N ARG A 350 9.19 8.40 12.39
CA ARG A 350 9.27 9.05 11.09
C ARG A 350 10.46 8.47 10.31
N ARG A 351 10.22 7.97 9.09
CA ARG A 351 11.25 7.41 8.20
C ARG A 351 11.09 7.93 6.79
N GLY A 352 12.22 8.11 6.09
CA GLY A 352 12.25 8.54 4.71
C GLY A 352 11.64 9.92 4.45
N ILE A 353 11.62 10.81 5.47
CA ILE A 353 11.05 12.17 5.31
C ILE A 353 11.95 13.01 4.44
N ASP A 354 13.25 12.82 4.57
CA ASP A 354 14.30 13.47 3.80
C ASP A 354 14.18 13.21 2.28
N ILE A 355 13.52 12.11 1.92
CA ILE A 355 13.24 11.74 0.52
C ILE A 355 11.75 11.82 0.17
N ALA A 356 10.95 12.48 1.00
CA ALA A 356 9.49 12.57 0.85
C ALA A 356 8.81 11.19 0.66
N ALA A 357 9.22 10.19 1.46
CA ALA A 357 8.65 8.82 1.46
C ALA A 357 7.77 8.53 2.68
N GLY A 358 7.54 9.49 3.56
CA GLY A 358 6.65 9.35 4.71
C GLY A 358 5.18 9.30 4.33
N CYS A 359 4.32 8.82 5.24
CA CYS A 359 2.87 8.79 5.02
C CYS A 359 2.35 10.18 4.66
N GLY A 360 1.56 10.27 3.59
CA GLY A 360 1.01 11.51 3.07
C GLY A 360 1.94 12.33 2.18
N GLN A 361 3.21 11.93 1.99
CA GLN A 361 4.18 12.69 1.20
C GLN A 361 4.28 12.24 -0.26
N LEU A 362 3.74 11.06 -0.61
CA LEU A 362 3.86 10.53 -1.96
C LEU A 362 3.12 11.40 -2.96
N ALA A 363 3.87 11.90 -3.94
CA ALA A 363 3.37 12.71 -5.03
C ALA A 363 4.33 12.59 -6.21
N VAL A 364 3.80 12.47 -7.41
CA VAL A 364 4.60 12.57 -8.61
C VAL A 364 5.06 14.01 -8.74
N ALA A 365 6.23 14.33 -8.18
CA ALA A 365 6.86 15.63 -8.46
C ALA A 365 7.32 15.61 -9.92
N GLU A 366 6.86 16.57 -10.71
CA GLU A 366 7.54 16.90 -11.97
C GLU A 366 8.96 17.28 -11.56
N SER A 367 9.93 16.53 -12.10
CA SER A 367 11.35 16.91 -11.97
C SER A 367 11.51 18.31 -12.55
N ALA A 368 11.84 19.27 -11.70
CA ALA A 368 12.29 20.59 -12.10
C ALA A 368 13.57 20.49 -12.92
#